data_9f194115b6a7abf4f9d86e11fa8d82c8
#
_entry.id   9f194115b6a7abf4f9d86e11fa8d82c8
#
_cell.length_a   1.000
_cell.length_b   1.000
_cell.length_c   1.000
_cell.angle_alpha   90.00
_cell.angle_beta   90.00
_cell.angle_gamma   90.00
#
_symmetry.space_group_name_H-M   'P 1'
#
loop_
_entity.id
_entity.type
_entity.pdbx_description
1 polymer ?
#
loop_
_entity_poly.entity_id
_entity_poly.type
_entity_poly.pdbx_seq_one_letter_code
_entity_poly.pdbx_strand_id
1 'polypeptide(L)'
;MPEAVIGLDVGKLSHWACVATRDGEILLSAPVANREGDLDSLFGRFPDALVVVDQSRNIGALALARARAAGMSAAYLPGLAAHGAARLFAGDAKTD
;
A
#
# COMPACT_ATOMS: atom_id res chain seq x y z
N MET A 1 15.26 -3.37 5.03
CA MET A 1 13.85 -3.28 5.47
C MET A 1 13.28 -1.91 5.16
N PRO A 2 12.09 -1.81 4.60
CA PRO A 2 11.46 -0.51 4.41
C PRO A 2 11.10 0.14 5.74
N GLU A 3 11.12 1.47 5.75
CA GLU A 3 10.73 2.24 6.94
C GLU A 3 9.21 2.23 7.13
N ALA A 4 8.48 2.07 6.06
CA ALA A 4 7.02 2.10 6.08
C ALA A 4 6.43 1.16 5.04
N VAL A 5 5.17 0.83 5.22
CA VAL A 5 4.37 0.09 4.26
C VAL A 5 3.15 0.93 3.89
N ILE A 6 2.87 1.01 2.60
CA ILE A 6 1.63 1.57 2.10
C ILE A 6 0.74 0.40 1.71
N GLY A 7 -0.30 0.14 2.48
CA GLY A 7 -1.29 -0.88 2.15
C GLY A 7 -2.45 -0.24 1.41
N LEU A 8 -2.81 -0.80 0.26
CA LEU A 8 -3.92 -0.33 -0.54
C LEU A 8 -5.01 -1.39 -0.61
N ASP A 9 -6.14 -1.07 0.01
CA ASP A 9 -7.37 -1.81 -0.14
C ASP A 9 -8.02 -1.28 -1.42
N VAL A 10 -7.89 -2.03 -2.53
CA VAL A 10 -8.20 -1.48 -3.83
C VAL A 10 -9.70 -1.43 -4.09
N GLY A 11 -10.13 -0.36 -4.73
CA GLY A 11 -11.48 -0.14 -5.16
C GLY A 11 -11.50 0.42 -6.57
N LYS A 12 -12.65 0.35 -7.20
CA LYS A 12 -12.78 0.72 -8.61
C LYS A 12 -12.50 2.21 -8.85
N LEU A 13 -13.08 3.08 -8.03
CA LEU A 13 -12.95 4.53 -8.18
C LEU A 13 -11.88 5.08 -7.25
N SER A 14 -11.74 4.50 -6.09
CA SER A 14 -10.72 4.91 -5.13
C SER A 14 -10.27 3.70 -4.32
N HIS A 15 -9.04 3.81 -3.81
CA HIS A 15 -8.50 2.83 -2.88
C HIS A 15 -8.51 3.43 -1.49
N TRP A 16 -8.46 2.59 -0.48
CA TRP A 16 -8.15 3.07 0.87
C TRP A 16 -6.68 2.84 1.12
N ALA A 17 -5.95 3.90 1.44
CA ALA A 17 -4.52 3.84 1.72
C ALA A 17 -4.28 3.88 3.22
N CYS A 18 -3.52 2.93 3.72
CA CYS A 18 -3.05 2.94 5.09
C CYS A 18 -1.53 2.87 5.06
N VAL A 19 -0.88 3.89 5.62
CA VAL A 19 0.58 3.94 5.69
C VAL A 19 0.98 3.76 7.13
N ALA A 20 1.82 2.76 7.39
CA ALA A 20 2.24 2.42 8.74
C ALA A 20 3.76 2.27 8.81
N THR A 21 4.34 2.64 9.96
CA THR A 21 5.75 2.43 10.24
C THR A 21 6.00 1.03 10.77
N ARG A 22 7.28 0.66 10.87
CA ARG A 22 7.68 -0.60 11.46
C ARG A 22 7.24 -0.77 12.91
N ASP A 23 7.07 0.35 13.62
CA ASP A 23 6.62 0.33 15.01
C ASP A 23 5.10 0.26 15.14
N GLY A 24 4.41 0.21 14.01
CA GLY A 24 2.94 0.12 14.00
C GLY A 24 2.23 1.47 14.06
N GLU A 25 2.97 2.56 13.97
CA GLU A 25 2.38 3.89 13.93
C GLU A 25 1.70 4.12 12.59
N ILE A 26 0.47 4.58 12.60
CA ILE A 26 -0.27 4.91 11.39
C ILE A 26 0.03 6.35 11.02
N LEU A 27 0.67 6.53 9.87
CA LEU A 27 1.03 7.85 9.36
C LEU A 27 -0.07 8.45 8.48
N LEU A 28 -0.87 7.60 7.85
CA LEU A 28 -1.95 8.03 6.98
C LEU A 28 -2.98 6.93 6.91
N SER A 29 -4.25 7.31 6.96
CA SER A 29 -5.35 6.39 6.70
C SER A 29 -6.41 7.20 5.98
N ALA A 30 -6.50 7.05 4.65
CA ALA A 30 -7.31 7.94 3.84
C ALA A 30 -7.60 7.32 2.47
N PRO A 31 -8.65 7.79 1.80
CA PRO A 31 -8.90 7.36 0.43
C PRO A 31 -7.89 8.02 -0.52
N VAL A 32 -7.56 7.31 -1.59
CA VAL A 32 -6.78 7.84 -2.70
C VAL A 32 -7.50 7.47 -3.99
N ALA A 33 -7.73 8.44 -4.86
CA ALA A 33 -8.42 8.17 -6.12
C ALA A 33 -7.60 7.22 -6.99
N ASN A 34 -8.28 6.34 -7.71
CA ASN A 34 -7.62 5.41 -8.62
C ASN A 34 -7.22 6.14 -9.91
N ARG A 35 -6.30 7.08 -9.77
CA ARG A 35 -5.77 7.92 -10.85
C ARG A 35 -4.28 8.04 -10.71
N GLU A 36 -3.62 8.17 -11.85
CA GLU A 36 -2.16 8.26 -11.91
C GLU A 36 -1.60 9.37 -11.03
N GLY A 37 -2.12 10.59 -11.15
CA GLY A 37 -1.62 11.72 -10.38
C GLY A 37 -1.81 11.60 -8.89
N ASP A 38 -2.96 11.06 -8.47
CA ASP A 38 -3.24 10.88 -7.04
C ASP A 38 -2.35 9.81 -6.43
N LEU A 39 -2.14 8.72 -7.17
CA LEU A 39 -1.24 7.66 -6.73
C LEU A 39 0.20 8.15 -6.67
N ASP A 40 0.64 8.90 -7.69
CA ASP A 40 1.98 9.45 -7.71
C ASP A 40 2.22 10.41 -6.55
N SER A 41 1.22 11.21 -6.19
CA SER A 41 1.31 12.11 -5.04
C SER A 41 1.48 11.34 -3.73
N LEU A 42 0.70 10.28 -3.56
CA LEU A 42 0.82 9.43 -2.37
C LEU A 42 2.21 8.81 -2.28
N PHE A 43 2.67 8.21 -3.37
CA PHE A 43 3.96 7.53 -3.40
C PHE A 43 5.12 8.50 -3.21
N GLY A 44 4.99 9.72 -3.73
CA GLY A 44 6.01 10.74 -3.55
C GLY A 44 6.19 11.18 -2.10
N ARG A 45 5.17 11.01 -1.28
CA ARG A 45 5.26 11.33 0.16
C ARG A 45 6.02 10.25 0.95
N PHE A 46 6.05 9.02 0.44
CA PHE A 46 6.66 7.89 1.14
C PHE A 46 7.51 7.07 0.17
N PRO A 47 8.56 7.68 -0.39
CA PRO A 47 9.28 7.07 -1.52
C PRO A 47 10.02 5.77 -1.17
N ASP A 48 10.33 5.55 0.10
CA ASP A 48 11.04 4.35 0.54
C ASP A 48 10.12 3.26 1.07
N ALA A 49 8.81 3.48 1.00
CA ALA A 49 7.85 2.52 1.51
C ALA A 49 7.71 1.32 0.58
N LEU A 50 7.32 0.19 1.16
CA LEU A 50 6.85 -0.95 0.39
C LEU A 50 5.37 -0.75 0.09
N VAL A 51 4.98 -0.85 -1.18
CA VAL A 51 3.58 -0.77 -1.57
C VAL A 51 2.99 -2.16 -1.61
N VAL A 52 1.90 -2.37 -0.89
CA VAL A 52 1.22 -3.67 -0.84
C VAL A 52 -0.22 -3.48 -1.30
N VAL A 53 -0.64 -4.30 -2.25
CA VAL A 53 -2.01 -4.27 -2.75
C VAL A 53 -2.68 -5.62 -2.51
N ASP A 54 -3.99 -5.60 -2.32
CA ASP A 54 -4.77 -6.83 -2.12
C ASP A 54 -5.25 -7.44 -3.42
N GLN A 55 -5.11 -6.72 -4.54
CA GLN A 55 -5.36 -7.24 -5.88
C GLN A 55 -4.30 -6.70 -6.83
N SER A 56 -3.73 -7.60 -7.62
CA SER A 56 -2.66 -7.24 -8.55
C SER A 56 -3.15 -7.02 -9.98
N ARG A 57 -4.42 -7.35 -10.27
CA ARG A 57 -5.02 -7.26 -11.61
C ARG A 57 -6.18 -6.28 -11.60
N ASN A 58 -6.62 -5.92 -12.79
CA ASN A 58 -7.78 -5.05 -12.97
C ASN A 58 -7.63 -3.75 -12.17
N ILE A 59 -8.43 -3.59 -11.14
CA ILE A 59 -8.44 -2.33 -10.37
C ILE A 59 -7.15 -2.09 -9.57
N GLY A 60 -6.37 -3.12 -9.31
CA GLY A 60 -5.07 -2.98 -8.63
C GLY A 60 -3.91 -2.70 -9.56
N ALA A 61 -4.10 -2.86 -10.88
CA ALA A 61 -3.00 -2.79 -11.84
C ALA A 61 -2.38 -1.40 -11.94
N LEU A 62 -3.18 -0.34 -11.93
CA LEU A 62 -2.66 1.01 -12.03
C LEU A 62 -1.78 1.36 -10.83
N ALA A 63 -2.23 1.02 -9.63
CA ALA A 63 -1.45 1.30 -8.42
C ALA A 63 -0.09 0.60 -8.47
N LEU A 64 -0.07 -0.68 -8.87
CA LEU A 64 1.19 -1.40 -9.02
C LEU A 64 2.10 -0.78 -10.07
N ALA A 65 1.54 -0.39 -11.21
CA ALA A 65 2.32 0.22 -12.28
C ALA A 65 2.94 1.54 -11.83
N ARG A 66 2.18 2.37 -11.10
CA ARG A 66 2.68 3.66 -10.64
C ARG A 66 3.72 3.51 -9.53
N ALA A 67 3.54 2.53 -8.65
CA ALA A 67 4.56 2.23 -7.63
C ALA A 67 5.88 1.83 -8.28
N ARG A 68 5.82 0.95 -9.27
CA ARG A 68 7.01 0.51 -10.00
C ARG A 68 7.65 1.65 -10.78
N ALA A 69 6.85 2.50 -11.41
CA ALA A 69 7.36 3.68 -12.12
C ALA A 69 8.07 4.65 -11.18
N ALA A 70 7.66 4.70 -9.92
CA ALA A 70 8.32 5.52 -8.91
C ALA A 70 9.56 4.85 -8.31
N GLY A 71 9.91 3.67 -8.77
CA GLY A 71 11.06 2.92 -8.26
C GLY A 71 10.83 2.24 -6.92
N MET A 72 9.59 2.12 -6.50
CA MET A 72 9.26 1.52 -5.21
C MET A 72 9.08 0.01 -5.33
N SER A 73 9.38 -0.69 -4.26
CA SER A 73 9.05 -2.11 -4.17
C SER A 73 7.55 -2.26 -3.99
N ALA A 74 6.99 -3.26 -4.64
CA ALA A 74 5.56 -3.52 -4.56
C ALA A 74 5.31 -5.00 -4.40
N ALA A 75 4.27 -5.34 -3.66
CA ALA A 75 3.90 -6.72 -3.39
C ALA A 75 2.39 -6.87 -3.45
N TYR A 76 1.98 -8.08 -3.75
CA TYR A 76 0.57 -8.48 -3.73
C TYR A 76 0.35 -9.34 -2.48
N LEU A 77 -0.67 -8.98 -1.72
CA LEU A 77 -1.01 -9.73 -0.50
C LEU A 77 -2.52 -9.89 -0.42
N PRO A 78 -3.04 -11.07 -0.78
CA PRO A 78 -4.47 -11.32 -0.64
C PRO A 78 -4.88 -11.25 0.83
N GLY A 79 -6.03 -10.65 1.10
CA GLY A 79 -6.53 -10.51 2.47
C GLY A 79 -5.95 -9.33 3.23
N LEU A 80 -5.26 -8.41 2.55
CA LEU A 80 -4.69 -7.23 3.19
C LEU A 80 -5.71 -6.44 4.00
N ALA A 81 -6.93 -6.28 3.46
CA ALA A 81 -7.97 -5.51 4.13
C ALA A 81 -8.33 -6.08 5.50
N ALA A 82 -8.22 -7.40 5.67
CA ALA A 82 -8.52 -8.05 6.95
C ALA A 82 -7.41 -7.87 7.98
N HIS A 83 -6.18 -7.63 7.52
CA HIS A 83 -5.02 -7.53 8.40
C HIS A 83 -4.57 -6.10 8.67
N GLY A 84 -4.73 -5.19 7.71
CA GLY A 84 -4.21 -3.84 7.81
C GLY A 84 -2.70 -3.77 7.64
N ALA A 85 -2.20 -2.60 7.19
CA ALA A 85 -0.79 -2.44 6.89
C ALA A 85 0.11 -2.54 8.13
N ALA A 86 -0.35 -1.99 9.25
CA ALA A 86 0.44 -2.00 10.47
C ALA A 86 0.74 -3.42 10.96
N ARG A 87 -0.20 -4.33 10.76
CA ARG A 87 -0.06 -5.71 11.24
C ARG A 87 0.98 -6.49 10.46
N LEU A 88 1.31 -6.07 9.26
CA LEU A 88 2.39 -6.69 8.49
C LEU A 88 3.72 -6.58 9.22
N PHE A 89 4.01 -5.39 9.76
CA PHE A 89 5.20 -5.18 10.54
C PHE A 89 5.12 -5.81 11.93
N ALA A 90 3.91 -5.86 12.49
CA ALA A 90 3.70 -6.44 13.81
C ALA A 90 3.95 -7.96 13.83
N GLY A 91 4.14 -8.55 12.68
CA GLY A 91 4.51 -9.93 12.59
C GLY A 91 3.34 -10.90 12.44
N ASP A 92 2.14 -10.39 12.24
CA ASP A 92 0.99 -11.28 12.03
C ASP A 92 1.20 -12.19 10.84
N ALA A 93 1.81 -11.66 9.79
CA ALA A 93 2.04 -12.44 8.59
C ALA A 93 3.01 -13.59 8.82
N LYS A 94 3.95 -13.42 9.73
CA LYS A 94 4.96 -14.46 9.98
C LYS A 94 4.52 -15.52 10.96
N THR A 95 3.45 -15.27 11.67
CA THR A 95 2.97 -16.23 12.68
C THR A 95 2.10 -17.31 12.09
N ASP A 96 1.80 -17.22 10.86
CA ASP A 96 0.89 -18.17 10.19
C ASP A 96 1.56 -19.36 9.60
#